data_7285b8103af840efa55efb071261964d
#
_entry.id   7285b8103af840efa55efb071261964d
#
_cell.length_a   1.000
_cell.length_b   1.000
_cell.length_c   1.000
_cell.angle_alpha   90.00
_cell.angle_beta   90.00
_cell.angle_gamma   90.00
#
_symmetry.space_group_name_H-M   'P 1'
#
loop_
_entity.id
_entity.type
_entity.pdbx_description
1 polymer ?
#
loop_
_entity_poly.entity_id
_entity_poly.type
_entity_poly.pdbx_seq_one_letter_code
_entity_poly.pdbx_strand_id
1 'polypeptide(L)'
;MSVTESGVLVDVADRLFEAIANSDIVTVKELLSEEVLVWHSGDSRDSAKERAARIIDWFINATTSRRYEVIERQFFDGGFVQQHILHADGRNGTSIHMRVCIVIKVGTAGLITRIDEYFDPAEMAPLLDTSN
;
A
#
# COMPACT_ATOMS: atom_id res chain seq x y z
N MET A 1 -17.50 -14.10 -8.79
CA MET A 1 -16.63 -13.06 -9.42
C MET A 1 -16.47 -13.41 -10.89
N SER A 2 -16.70 -12.46 -11.79
CA SER A 2 -16.57 -12.65 -13.22
C SER A 2 -15.11 -12.61 -13.68
N VAL A 3 -14.83 -13.14 -14.87
CA VAL A 3 -13.48 -13.08 -15.46
C VAL A 3 -13.04 -11.63 -15.66
N THR A 4 -13.95 -10.74 -16.10
CA THR A 4 -13.66 -9.31 -16.28
C THR A 4 -13.32 -8.63 -14.95
N GLU A 5 -14.10 -8.93 -13.90
CA GLU A 5 -13.83 -8.41 -12.56
C GLU A 5 -12.49 -8.90 -12.02
N SER A 6 -12.17 -10.19 -12.21
CA SER A 6 -10.87 -10.73 -11.82
C SER A 6 -9.71 -10.00 -12.51
N GLY A 7 -9.86 -9.72 -13.82
CA GLY A 7 -8.84 -9.01 -14.58
C GLY A 7 -8.61 -7.60 -14.07
N VAL A 8 -9.68 -6.89 -13.71
CA VAL A 8 -9.59 -5.54 -13.11
C VAL A 8 -8.87 -5.58 -11.78
N LEU A 9 -9.22 -6.55 -10.91
CA LEU A 9 -8.61 -6.67 -9.59
C LEU A 9 -7.12 -7.00 -9.68
N VAL A 10 -6.72 -7.90 -10.57
CA VAL A 10 -5.31 -8.24 -10.80
C VAL A 10 -4.55 -7.01 -11.28
N ASP A 11 -5.11 -6.27 -12.23
CA ASP A 11 -4.48 -5.06 -12.77
C ASP A 11 -4.29 -3.99 -11.68
N VAL A 12 -5.32 -3.74 -10.88
CA VAL A 12 -5.24 -2.76 -9.77
C VAL A 12 -4.14 -3.17 -8.78
N ALA A 13 -4.11 -4.45 -8.40
CA ALA A 13 -3.12 -4.96 -7.45
C ALA A 13 -1.70 -4.78 -8.00
N ASP A 14 -1.46 -5.20 -9.23
CA ASP A 14 -0.13 -5.11 -9.84
C ASP A 14 0.31 -3.66 -9.98
N ARG A 15 -0.57 -2.79 -10.47
CA ARG A 15 -0.24 -1.38 -10.69
C ARG A 15 0.04 -0.63 -9.39
N LEU A 16 -0.71 -0.94 -8.32
CA LEU A 16 -0.50 -0.26 -7.04
C LEU A 16 0.90 -0.54 -6.48
N PHE A 17 1.26 -1.81 -6.37
CA PHE A 17 2.55 -2.17 -5.76
C PHE A 17 3.73 -1.83 -6.66
N GLU A 18 3.59 -1.94 -7.98
CA GLU A 18 4.61 -1.48 -8.92
C GLU A 18 4.80 0.03 -8.85
N ALA A 19 3.72 0.80 -8.75
CA ALA A 19 3.80 2.25 -8.64
C ALA A 19 4.57 2.67 -7.39
N ILE A 20 4.26 2.07 -6.23
CA ILE A 20 4.97 2.38 -4.99
C ILE A 20 6.44 1.97 -5.10
N ALA A 21 6.71 0.77 -5.62
CA ALA A 21 8.09 0.29 -5.78
C ALA A 21 8.91 1.21 -6.69
N ASN A 22 8.28 1.78 -7.72
CA ASN A 22 8.92 2.64 -8.73
C ASN A 22 8.84 4.14 -8.42
N SER A 23 8.43 4.51 -7.20
CA SER A 23 8.31 5.91 -6.77
C SER A 23 7.30 6.73 -7.61
N ASP A 24 6.26 6.07 -8.11
CA ASP A 24 5.25 6.68 -8.99
C ASP A 24 4.00 7.07 -8.19
N ILE A 25 4.08 8.19 -7.47
CA ILE A 25 2.95 8.68 -6.67
C ILE A 25 1.76 9.10 -7.54
N VAL A 26 2.00 9.52 -8.77
CA VAL A 26 0.93 9.94 -9.68
C VAL A 26 0.00 8.76 -9.97
N THR A 27 0.55 7.60 -10.33
CA THR A 27 -0.24 6.40 -10.57
C THR A 27 -0.96 5.95 -9.31
N VAL A 28 -0.31 6.02 -8.13
CA VAL A 28 -0.97 5.70 -6.86
C VAL A 28 -2.23 6.55 -6.69
N LYS A 29 -2.11 7.87 -6.88
CA LYS A 29 -3.26 8.78 -6.73
C LYS A 29 -4.36 8.47 -7.74
N GLU A 30 -4.01 8.11 -8.96
CA GLU A 30 -4.99 7.75 -9.98
C GLU A 30 -5.77 6.47 -9.65
N LEU A 31 -5.14 5.54 -8.94
CA LEU A 31 -5.79 4.29 -8.53
C LEU A 31 -6.76 4.47 -7.36
N LEU A 32 -6.58 5.53 -6.55
CA LEU A 32 -7.43 5.80 -5.39
C LEU A 32 -8.67 6.58 -5.82
N SER A 33 -9.85 6.09 -5.40
CA SER A 33 -11.08 6.86 -5.61
C SER A 33 -11.04 8.15 -4.79
N GLU A 34 -11.79 9.17 -5.21
CA GLU A 34 -11.88 10.44 -4.47
C GLU A 34 -12.40 10.23 -3.04
N GLU A 35 -13.17 9.17 -2.81
CA GLU A 35 -13.82 8.87 -1.53
C GLU A 35 -13.09 7.75 -0.76
N VAL A 36 -11.89 7.37 -1.18
CA VAL A 36 -11.14 6.29 -0.53
C VAL A 36 -10.93 6.57 0.95
N LEU A 37 -11.02 5.51 1.75
CA LEU A 37 -10.67 5.53 3.16
C LEU A 37 -9.54 4.52 3.40
N VAL A 38 -8.52 4.94 4.14
CA VAL A 38 -7.34 4.12 4.40
C VAL A 38 -7.06 4.07 5.90
N TRP A 39 -6.89 2.85 6.41
CA TRP A 39 -6.53 2.60 7.79
C TRP A 39 -5.25 1.77 7.85
N HIS A 40 -4.35 2.14 8.78
CA HIS A 40 -3.13 1.38 9.07
C HIS A 40 -3.12 0.97 10.54
N SER A 41 -2.49 -0.15 10.86
CA SER A 41 -2.29 -0.55 12.25
C SER A 41 -1.72 0.60 13.06
N GLY A 42 -2.37 0.89 14.19
CA GLY A 42 -2.00 2.01 15.06
C GLY A 42 -2.79 3.28 14.82
N ASP A 43 -3.48 3.40 13.69
CA ASP A 43 -4.31 4.59 13.41
C ASP A 43 -5.56 4.58 14.29
N SER A 44 -5.90 5.75 14.84
CA SER A 44 -7.13 5.93 15.62
C SER A 44 -8.34 6.20 14.74
N ARG A 45 -8.13 6.50 13.45
CA ARG A 45 -9.20 6.83 12.50
C ARG A 45 -8.75 6.56 11.08
N ASP A 46 -9.71 6.51 10.16
CA ASP A 46 -9.43 6.39 8.73
C ASP A 46 -8.87 7.70 8.17
N SER A 47 -8.02 7.59 7.16
CA SER A 47 -7.51 8.73 6.40
C SER A 47 -8.24 8.85 5.08
N ALA A 48 -8.65 10.06 4.71
CA ALA A 48 -9.18 10.36 3.39
C ALA A 48 -8.04 10.42 2.36
N LYS A 49 -8.38 10.56 1.08
CA LYS A 49 -7.44 10.45 -0.04
C LYS A 49 -6.21 11.35 0.11
N GLU A 50 -6.39 12.60 0.46
CA GLU A 50 -5.28 13.56 0.54
C GLU A 50 -4.24 13.13 1.57
N ARG A 51 -4.69 12.76 2.77
CA ARG A 51 -3.78 12.32 3.83
C ARG A 51 -3.15 10.97 3.49
N ALA A 52 -3.94 10.04 2.95
CA ALA A 52 -3.43 8.73 2.54
C ALA A 52 -2.32 8.88 1.49
N ALA A 53 -2.53 9.73 0.49
CA ALA A 53 -1.53 9.98 -0.54
C ALA A 53 -0.26 10.63 0.04
N ARG A 54 -0.40 11.54 1.00
CA ARG A 54 0.76 12.16 1.68
C ARG A 54 1.57 11.12 2.44
N ILE A 55 0.91 10.17 3.09
CA ILE A 55 1.59 9.11 3.85
C ILE A 55 2.40 8.23 2.89
N ILE A 56 1.81 7.83 1.77
CA ILE A 56 2.51 7.03 0.76
C ILE A 56 3.68 7.82 0.17
N ASP A 57 3.46 9.08 -0.15
CA ASP A 57 4.51 9.95 -0.69
C ASP A 57 5.66 10.13 0.30
N TRP A 58 5.33 10.30 1.58
CA TRP A 58 6.35 10.33 2.64
C TRP A 58 7.18 9.03 2.63
N PHE A 59 6.53 7.89 2.58
CA PHE A 59 7.22 6.60 2.57
C PHE A 59 8.14 6.46 1.36
N ILE A 60 7.66 6.83 0.17
CA ILE A 60 8.47 6.83 -1.05
C ILE A 60 9.70 7.71 -0.87
N ASN A 61 9.52 8.91 -0.32
CA ASN A 61 10.62 9.88 -0.17
C ASN A 61 11.57 9.53 0.98
N ALA A 62 11.12 8.78 1.98
CA ALA A 62 11.95 8.34 3.10
C ALA A 62 12.82 7.13 2.73
N THR A 63 12.57 6.51 1.59
CA THR A 63 13.26 5.29 1.18
C THR A 63 13.94 5.48 -0.18
N THR A 64 15.00 4.70 -0.42
CA THR A 64 15.73 4.70 -1.70
C THR A 64 15.32 3.51 -2.57
N SER A 65 14.84 2.43 -1.96
CA SER A 65 14.34 1.27 -2.68
C SER A 65 13.24 0.58 -1.88
N ARG A 66 12.33 -0.05 -2.59
CA ARG A 66 11.20 -0.79 -2.01
C ARG A 66 10.93 -2.02 -2.85
N ARG A 67 10.72 -3.16 -2.19
CA ARG A 67 10.42 -4.43 -2.85
C ARG A 67 9.35 -5.16 -2.07
N TYR A 68 8.35 -5.64 -2.77
CA TYR A 68 7.26 -6.43 -2.19
C TYR A 68 7.50 -7.92 -2.49
N GLU A 69 7.84 -8.68 -1.45
CA GLU A 69 7.94 -10.13 -1.56
C GLU A 69 6.57 -10.72 -1.25
N VAL A 70 5.80 -11.02 -2.28
CA VAL A 70 4.43 -11.52 -2.12
C VAL A 70 4.46 -12.97 -1.63
N ILE A 71 3.82 -13.21 -0.48
CA ILE A 71 3.68 -14.55 0.10
C ILE A 71 2.41 -15.19 -0.48
N GLU A 72 1.30 -14.45 -0.45
CA GLU A 72 0.01 -14.93 -0.93
C GLU A 72 -0.87 -13.76 -1.32
N ARG A 73 -1.64 -13.94 -2.40
CA ARG A 73 -2.63 -12.96 -2.84
C ARG A 73 -3.89 -13.72 -3.22
N GLN A 74 -5.02 -13.35 -2.62
CA GLN A 74 -6.30 -13.96 -2.91
C GLN A 74 -7.32 -12.90 -3.27
N PHE A 75 -8.21 -13.23 -4.23
CA PHE A 75 -9.23 -12.33 -4.73
C PHE A 75 -10.60 -12.76 -4.21
N PHE A 76 -11.45 -11.78 -3.94
CA PHE A 76 -12.85 -11.98 -3.57
C PHE A 76 -13.71 -10.97 -4.34
N ASP A 77 -15.03 -11.09 -4.25
CA ASP A 77 -15.93 -10.14 -4.90
C ASP A 77 -15.65 -8.71 -4.40
N GLY A 78 -15.17 -7.87 -5.32
CA GLY A 78 -14.91 -6.47 -5.04
C GLY A 78 -13.58 -6.16 -4.37
N GLY A 79 -12.63 -7.10 -4.32
CA GLY A 79 -11.34 -6.79 -3.73
C GLY A 79 -10.34 -7.92 -3.70
N PHE A 80 -9.27 -7.70 -2.92
CA PHE A 80 -8.25 -8.72 -2.72
C PHE A 80 -7.58 -8.54 -1.36
N VAL A 81 -6.94 -9.61 -0.90
CA VAL A 81 -6.08 -9.61 0.28
C VAL A 81 -4.70 -10.07 -0.16
N GLN A 82 -3.67 -9.40 0.32
CA GLN A 82 -2.29 -9.77 0.03
C GLN A 82 -1.48 -9.83 1.31
N GLN A 83 -0.74 -10.92 1.48
CA GLN A 83 0.30 -11.03 2.49
C GLN A 83 1.65 -10.90 1.80
N HIS A 84 2.50 -10.02 2.31
CA HIS A 84 3.82 -9.81 1.74
C HIS A 84 4.83 -9.40 2.81
N ILE A 85 6.09 -9.48 2.46
CA ILE A 85 7.16 -8.86 3.23
C ILE A 85 7.60 -7.63 2.43
N LEU A 86 7.50 -6.46 3.05
CA LEU A 86 7.97 -5.22 2.46
C LEU A 86 9.43 -5.03 2.86
N HIS A 87 10.31 -5.06 1.86
CA HIS A 87 11.73 -4.77 2.03
C HIS A 87 11.98 -3.35 1.53
N ALA A 88 12.51 -2.49 2.39
CA ALA A 88 12.81 -1.13 2.00
C ALA A 88 14.11 -0.65 2.64
N ASP A 89 14.86 0.14 1.88
CA ASP A 89 16.08 0.78 2.35
C ASP A 89 15.78 2.26 2.58
N GLY A 90 16.02 2.73 3.81
CA GLY A 90 15.81 4.12 4.18
C GLY A 90 16.94 5.04 3.72
N ARG A 91 16.61 6.30 3.48
CA ARG A 91 17.61 7.32 3.16
C ARG A 91 18.56 7.59 4.31
N ASN A 92 18.13 7.26 5.53
CA ASN A 92 18.97 7.37 6.73
C ASN A 92 19.92 6.18 6.93
N GLY A 93 20.05 5.29 5.95
CA GLY A 93 20.94 4.14 5.99
C GLY A 93 20.39 2.92 6.73
N THR A 94 19.14 2.98 7.19
CA THR A 94 18.48 1.84 7.84
C THR A 94 17.72 1.01 6.81
N SER A 95 17.32 -0.21 7.18
CA SER A 95 16.50 -1.07 6.34
C SER A 95 15.37 -1.66 7.16
N ILE A 96 14.23 -1.90 6.51
CA ILE A 96 13.10 -2.60 7.12
C ILE A 96 12.75 -3.85 6.31
N HIS A 97 12.23 -4.87 7.02
CA HIS A 97 11.73 -6.11 6.44
C HIS A 97 10.44 -6.43 7.20
N MET A 98 9.33 -5.87 6.73
CA MET A 98 8.10 -5.84 7.49
C MET A 98 7.05 -6.75 6.88
N ARG A 99 6.48 -7.64 7.71
CA ARG A 99 5.39 -8.50 7.27
C ARG A 99 4.08 -7.73 7.33
N VAL A 100 3.33 -7.77 6.23
CA VAL A 100 2.10 -7.00 6.05
C VAL A 100 0.98 -7.90 5.55
N CYS A 101 -0.23 -7.69 6.08
CA CYS A 101 -1.47 -8.18 5.49
C CYS A 101 -2.30 -6.97 5.11
N ILE A 102 -2.60 -6.83 3.83
CA ILE A 102 -3.35 -5.68 3.32
C ILE A 102 -4.64 -6.16 2.66
N VAL A 103 -5.76 -5.53 3.02
CA VAL A 103 -7.07 -5.81 2.44
C VAL A 103 -7.49 -4.59 1.64
N ILE A 104 -7.75 -4.79 0.35
CA ILE A 104 -8.10 -3.70 -0.56
C ILE A 104 -9.44 -3.97 -1.20
N LYS A 105 -10.33 -2.97 -1.17
CA LYS A 105 -11.62 -3.01 -1.84
C LYS A 105 -11.60 -2.09 -3.03
N VAL A 106 -12.15 -2.58 -4.14
CA VAL A 106 -12.18 -1.88 -5.43
C VAL A 106 -13.64 -1.71 -5.84
N GLY A 107 -14.01 -0.48 -6.18
CA GLY A 107 -15.36 -0.17 -6.60
C GLY A 107 -15.63 -0.52 -8.06
N THR A 108 -16.86 -0.28 -8.49
CA THR A 108 -17.32 -0.63 -9.86
C THR A 108 -16.59 0.13 -10.95
N ALA A 109 -16.01 1.29 -10.63
CA ALA A 109 -15.21 2.08 -11.60
C ALA A 109 -13.76 1.60 -11.70
N GLY A 110 -13.38 0.53 -11.00
CA GLY A 110 -12.00 0.02 -11.00
C GLY A 110 -11.04 0.84 -10.14
N LEU A 111 -11.56 1.66 -9.23
CA LEU A 111 -10.76 2.48 -8.32
C LEU A 111 -10.82 1.91 -6.90
N ILE A 112 -9.72 2.06 -6.17
CA ILE A 112 -9.63 1.60 -4.79
C ILE A 112 -10.53 2.46 -3.91
N THR A 113 -11.44 1.83 -3.16
CA THR A 113 -12.37 2.51 -2.26
C THR A 113 -12.01 2.35 -0.80
N ARG A 114 -11.25 1.30 -0.44
CA ARG A 114 -10.81 1.09 0.93
C ARG A 114 -9.52 0.29 0.99
N ILE A 115 -8.64 0.69 1.91
CA ILE A 115 -7.42 -0.05 2.25
C ILE A 115 -7.38 -0.21 3.75
N ASP A 116 -7.21 -1.46 4.21
CA ASP A 116 -6.88 -1.77 5.60
C ASP A 116 -5.54 -2.51 5.60
N GLU A 117 -4.52 -1.91 6.22
CA GLU A 117 -3.17 -2.46 6.23
C GLU A 117 -2.76 -2.82 7.66
N TYR A 118 -2.46 -4.10 7.85
CA TYR A 118 -2.11 -4.69 9.15
C TYR A 118 -0.63 -5.03 9.19
N PHE A 119 0.08 -4.44 10.13
CA PHE A 119 1.52 -4.67 10.34
C PHE A 119 1.88 -4.24 11.76
N ASP A 120 3.10 -4.53 12.19
CA ASP A 120 3.59 -4.04 13.47
C ASP A 120 4.21 -2.65 13.27
N PRO A 121 3.58 -1.58 13.79
CA PRO A 121 4.11 -0.22 13.61
C PRO A 121 5.54 -0.04 14.12
N ALA A 122 5.97 -0.84 15.12
CA ALA A 122 7.34 -0.78 15.61
C ALA A 122 8.37 -1.14 14.54
N GLU A 123 7.99 -1.95 13.56
CA GLU A 123 8.90 -2.33 12.47
C GLU A 123 9.17 -1.20 11.48
N MET A 124 8.34 -0.14 11.50
CA MET A 124 8.57 1.08 10.71
C MET A 124 9.53 2.05 11.40
N ALA A 125 9.77 1.87 12.70
CA ALA A 125 10.55 2.81 13.49
C ALA A 125 11.95 3.12 12.92
N PRO A 126 12.70 2.17 12.32
CA PRO A 126 14.00 2.48 11.75
C PRO A 126 13.96 3.59 10.70
N LEU A 127 12.89 3.72 9.93
CA LEU A 127 12.76 4.78 8.91
C LEU A 127 12.51 6.15 9.52
N LEU A 128 12.07 6.20 10.78
CA LEU A 128 11.77 7.43 11.50
C LEU A 128 12.97 7.93 12.30
N ASP A 129 14.06 7.16 12.36
CA ASP A 129 15.24 7.51 13.15
C ASP A 129 16.04 8.59 12.42
N THR A 130 16.15 9.76 13.05
CA THR A 130 16.89 10.90 12.55
C THR A 130 18.13 11.23 13.39
N SER A 131 18.53 10.31 14.28
CA SER A 131 19.60 10.54 15.25
C SER A 131 21.02 10.40 14.69
N ASN A 132 21.18 10.26 13.40
CA ASN A 132 22.49 10.16 12.75
C ASN A 132 23.20 11.49 12.61
#